data_81ec1bf557378b0197811f232a8b629d
#
_entry.id   81ec1bf557378b0197811f232a8b629d
#
_cell.length_a   1.000
_cell.length_b   1.000
_cell.length_c   1.000
_cell.angle_alpha   90.00
_cell.angle_beta   90.00
_cell.angle_gamma   90.00
#
_symmetry.space_group_name_H-M   'P 1'
#
loop_
_entity.id
_entity.type
_entity.pdbx_description
1 polymer ?
#
loop_
_entity_poly.entity_id
_entity_poly.type
_entity_poly.pdbx_seq_one_letter_code
_entity_poly.pdbx_strand_id
1 'polypeptide(L)'
;LEIDGLGLAAAEALSKTLLIFDAFNEILDLSKNNEFAKQVIDAWAEGKWFTDKSEIPEQIKLTVYKVPGEINTDDLSPATDAWSRPDIPLHSLAMFKMPREGLDKPLETIEKLKEKGNPLVFVGDVVGTGSSRKSATNSVLWHMGDEIPCIPNKKEGGFCFGGKIAPIFFNTLEDSGAFPIEMDVTNLEMGQEIILEPFNGKVINADTNELITEFELKTDVILDEVRANGRIPLIIGRQLTDKTREALGLNPTDVFRRPDSQDASDKGYTLAQKMVGKACGVNGIRPGTYCEPRMTTVGSQDTTGPMTRDELKELACLGFSADLVMQSFCHTAAYPKPVDIETQHTLPDFIMNRGGVSLKPGDGIIHSWLNRMLIPDTVGTGGDSHTRFPIGISFPAGSGLVAFAATLGVMPLDMPESVLVRFTGEMQPGITLRDLVNAIPYAAIQKGLLTVEKEGKKNVFSGKCLEIEGLPNLKVEQAFELSDASAERSASGCTVRLNKEPIIEYLESNIIMLRWMI
;
A
#
# COMPACT_ATOMS: atom_id res chain seq x y z
N LEU A 1 23.68 -8.36 25.06
CA LEU A 1 23.04 -8.49 26.37
C LEU A 1 23.91 -9.20 27.40
N GLU A 2 24.78 -10.09 26.98
CA GLU A 2 25.70 -10.86 27.88
C GLU A 2 27.07 -10.22 28.05
N ILE A 3 27.38 -9.15 27.32
CA ILE A 3 28.67 -8.47 27.37
C ILE A 3 28.70 -7.50 28.54
N ASP A 4 29.65 -7.66 29.45
CA ASP A 4 29.88 -6.80 30.60
C ASP A 4 29.98 -5.31 30.20
N GLY A 5 29.22 -4.47 30.87
CA GLY A 5 29.16 -3.03 30.64
C GLY A 5 28.32 -2.57 29.44
N LEU A 6 27.82 -3.49 28.58
CA LEU A 6 26.99 -3.16 27.42
C LEU A 6 25.55 -3.63 27.56
N GLY A 7 25.23 -4.47 28.56
CA GLY A 7 23.93 -5.10 28.71
C GLY A 7 22.76 -4.11 28.77
N LEU A 8 22.90 -3.03 29.57
CA LEU A 8 21.87 -2.02 29.70
C LEU A 8 21.63 -1.26 28.40
N ALA A 9 22.68 -0.77 27.76
CA ALA A 9 22.55 -0.02 26.50
C ALA A 9 21.97 -0.90 25.37
N ALA A 10 22.35 -2.18 25.33
CA ALA A 10 21.78 -3.16 24.41
C ALA A 10 20.28 -3.40 24.70
N ALA A 11 19.88 -3.51 25.97
CA ALA A 11 18.48 -3.67 26.34
C ALA A 11 17.64 -2.45 25.96
N GLU A 12 18.13 -1.24 26.21
CA GLU A 12 17.46 0.00 25.80
C GLU A 12 17.28 0.08 24.27
N ALA A 13 18.31 -0.27 23.51
CA ALA A 13 18.22 -0.29 22.05
C ALA A 13 17.22 -1.35 21.55
N LEU A 14 17.31 -2.58 22.05
CA LEU A 14 16.47 -3.70 21.66
C LEU A 14 14.99 -3.46 22.01
N SER A 15 14.70 -2.84 23.16
CA SER A 15 13.34 -2.51 23.60
C SER A 15 12.59 -1.61 22.59
N LYS A 16 13.32 -0.83 21.79
CA LYS A 16 12.81 0.10 20.78
C LYS A 16 12.90 -0.44 19.36
N THR A 17 13.56 -1.59 19.16
CA THR A 17 13.83 -2.16 17.84
C THR A 17 12.75 -3.18 17.48
N LEU A 18 12.06 -2.98 16.36
CA LEU A 18 10.99 -3.85 15.86
C LEU A 18 11.48 -4.95 14.92
N LEU A 19 12.73 -4.87 14.45
CA LEU A 19 13.29 -5.76 13.42
C LEU A 19 13.79 -7.11 13.94
N ILE A 20 13.69 -7.38 15.24
CA ILE A 20 14.25 -8.58 15.89
C ILE A 20 13.24 -9.73 15.96
N PHE A 21 12.32 -9.78 15.02
CA PHE A 21 11.28 -10.81 15.01
C PHE A 21 11.85 -12.23 14.98
N ASP A 22 12.92 -12.45 14.22
CA ASP A 22 13.60 -13.76 14.14
C ASP A 22 14.36 -14.13 15.42
N ALA A 23 14.88 -13.14 16.16
CA ALA A 23 15.59 -13.34 17.41
C ALA A 23 14.68 -13.40 18.65
N PHE A 24 13.35 -13.30 18.49
CA PHE A 24 12.39 -13.28 19.61
C PHE A 24 12.58 -14.46 20.57
N ASN A 25 12.65 -15.68 20.03
CA ASN A 25 12.78 -16.90 20.84
C ASN A 25 14.12 -16.95 21.59
N GLU A 26 15.19 -16.45 20.98
CA GLU A 26 16.53 -16.39 21.60
C GLU A 26 16.52 -15.41 22.78
N ILE A 27 15.90 -14.23 22.61
CA ILE A 27 15.79 -13.23 23.69
C ILE A 27 14.85 -13.73 24.80
N LEU A 28 13.74 -14.39 24.44
CA LEU A 28 12.83 -15.00 25.40
C LEU A 28 13.52 -16.10 26.22
N ASP A 29 14.29 -16.95 25.58
CA ASP A 29 15.05 -17.99 26.30
C ASP A 29 16.13 -17.40 27.18
N LEU A 30 16.85 -16.39 26.68
CA LEU A 30 17.87 -15.68 27.44
C LEU A 30 17.27 -14.96 28.67
N SER A 31 16.05 -14.43 28.57
CA SER A 31 15.37 -13.70 29.65
C SER A 31 15.13 -14.51 30.91
N LYS A 32 15.20 -15.86 30.82
CA LYS A 32 15.08 -16.75 31.97
C LYS A 32 16.24 -16.62 32.95
N ASN A 33 17.43 -16.20 32.47
CA ASN A 33 18.66 -16.15 33.25
C ASN A 33 19.43 -14.81 33.10
N ASN A 34 18.93 -13.87 32.32
CA ASN A 34 19.58 -12.59 32.05
C ASN A 34 18.59 -11.44 32.29
N GLU A 35 18.93 -10.55 33.22
CA GLU A 35 18.07 -9.44 33.64
C GLU A 35 17.86 -8.40 32.53
N PHE A 36 18.86 -8.17 31.69
CA PHE A 36 18.74 -7.25 30.55
C PHE A 36 17.83 -7.81 29.45
N ALA A 37 17.90 -9.10 29.18
CA ALA A 37 16.98 -9.75 28.26
C ALA A 37 15.54 -9.74 28.81
N LYS A 38 15.36 -9.89 30.13
CA LYS A 38 14.06 -9.75 30.78
C LYS A 38 13.49 -8.35 30.62
N GLN A 39 14.31 -7.29 30.80
CA GLN A 39 13.88 -5.91 30.55
C GLN A 39 13.38 -5.69 29.12
N VAL A 40 14.01 -6.31 28.12
CA VAL A 40 13.56 -6.26 26.72
C VAL A 40 12.18 -6.91 26.57
N ILE A 41 12.02 -8.13 27.11
CA ILE A 41 10.75 -8.87 27.05
C ILE A 41 9.64 -8.09 27.77
N ASP A 42 9.90 -7.56 28.96
CA ASP A 42 8.93 -6.75 29.70
C ASP A 42 8.54 -5.48 28.93
N ALA A 43 9.50 -4.78 28.32
CA ALA A 43 9.26 -3.61 27.50
C ALA A 43 8.42 -3.93 26.24
N TRP A 44 8.65 -5.06 25.59
CA TRP A 44 7.83 -5.49 24.45
C TRP A 44 6.42 -5.88 24.89
N ALA A 45 6.26 -6.56 26.04
CA ALA A 45 4.95 -6.90 26.60
C ALA A 45 4.12 -5.67 26.97
N GLU A 46 4.77 -4.60 27.42
CA GLU A 46 4.15 -3.31 27.77
C GLU A 46 3.92 -2.40 26.54
N GLY A 47 4.46 -2.75 25.37
CA GLY A 47 4.37 -1.94 24.15
C GLY A 47 5.16 -0.63 24.24
N LYS A 48 6.30 -0.60 24.97
CA LYS A 48 7.11 0.62 25.15
C LYS A 48 7.62 1.21 23.85
N TRP A 49 7.92 0.40 22.84
CA TRP A 49 8.28 0.84 21.49
C TRP A 49 7.26 1.83 20.89
N PHE A 50 5.99 1.79 21.36
CA PHE A 50 4.90 2.64 20.92
C PHE A 50 4.54 3.70 21.97
N THR A 51 4.40 3.31 23.25
CA THR A 51 3.97 4.23 24.31
C THR A 51 5.01 5.30 24.64
N ASP A 52 6.29 5.03 24.40
CA ASP A 52 7.39 6.00 24.57
C ASP A 52 7.44 7.05 23.43
N LYS A 53 6.69 6.86 22.34
CA LYS A 53 6.56 7.85 21.29
C LYS A 53 5.57 8.95 21.69
N SER A 54 5.82 10.16 21.19
CA SER A 54 4.95 11.30 21.43
C SER A 54 3.51 11.00 21.01
N GLU A 55 2.56 11.43 21.79
CA GLU A 55 1.15 11.39 21.43
C GLU A 55 0.86 12.41 20.33
N ILE A 56 -0.17 12.12 19.52
CA ILE A 56 -0.65 13.08 18.53
C ILE A 56 -1.29 14.26 19.30
N PRO A 57 -0.91 15.52 19.00
CA PRO A 57 -1.52 16.67 19.64
C PRO A 57 -3.02 16.77 19.33
N GLU A 58 -3.80 17.28 20.31
CA GLU A 58 -5.23 17.55 20.08
C GLU A 58 -5.47 18.63 19.00
N GLN A 59 -4.53 19.55 18.84
CA GLN A 59 -4.56 20.59 17.83
C GLN A 59 -3.19 20.70 17.16
N ILE A 60 -3.18 20.71 15.83
CA ILE A 60 -1.99 20.81 15.02
C ILE A 60 -2.14 22.01 14.08
N LYS A 61 -1.28 23.02 14.25
CA LYS A 61 -1.25 24.19 13.35
C LYS A 61 -0.47 23.86 12.09
N LEU A 62 -1.10 24.06 10.92
CA LEU A 62 -0.56 23.73 9.60
C LEU A 62 -0.64 24.92 8.66
N THR A 63 0.24 24.96 7.67
CA THR A 63 0.16 25.89 6.54
C THR A 63 -0.20 25.14 5.27
N VAL A 64 -1.22 25.58 4.56
CA VAL A 64 -1.77 24.92 3.38
C VAL A 64 -0.90 25.15 2.15
N TYR A 65 -0.49 24.07 1.49
CA TYR A 65 0.03 24.09 0.12
C TYR A 65 -0.99 23.43 -0.80
N LYS A 66 -1.79 24.23 -1.52
CA LYS A 66 -2.90 23.74 -2.34
C LYS A 66 -2.54 23.64 -3.80
N VAL A 67 -2.87 22.50 -4.40
CA VAL A 67 -2.77 22.25 -5.84
C VAL A 67 -4.17 21.97 -6.38
N PRO A 68 -4.71 22.82 -7.26
CA PRO A 68 -6.07 22.67 -7.76
C PRO A 68 -6.21 21.49 -8.74
N GLY A 69 -7.40 20.88 -8.76
CA GLY A 69 -7.78 19.84 -9.69
C GLY A 69 -7.19 18.45 -9.37
N GLU A 70 -7.22 17.56 -10.38
CA GLU A 70 -6.67 16.22 -10.26
C GLU A 70 -5.15 16.24 -10.33
N ILE A 71 -4.50 15.61 -9.37
CA ILE A 71 -3.04 15.45 -9.29
C ILE A 71 -2.74 13.98 -9.51
N ASN A 72 -2.10 13.67 -10.62
CA ASN A 72 -1.67 12.31 -10.90
C ASN A 72 -0.22 12.06 -10.44
N THR A 73 0.19 10.81 -10.42
CA THR A 73 1.54 10.45 -9.99
C THR A 73 2.63 10.95 -10.95
N ASP A 74 2.31 11.26 -12.22
CA ASP A 74 3.25 11.89 -13.15
C ASP A 74 3.50 13.37 -12.82
N ASP A 75 2.51 14.07 -12.23
CA ASP A 75 2.71 15.44 -11.73
C ASP A 75 3.72 15.46 -10.56
N LEU A 76 3.68 14.44 -9.71
CA LEU A 76 4.51 14.33 -8.50
C LEU A 76 5.86 13.64 -8.75
N SER A 77 5.89 12.73 -9.71
CA SER A 77 7.03 11.88 -10.05
C SER A 77 6.99 11.51 -11.53
N PRO A 78 7.40 12.40 -12.43
CA PRO A 78 7.39 12.15 -13.87
C PRO A 78 8.14 10.88 -14.24
N ALA A 79 7.54 10.02 -15.08
CA ALA A 79 8.11 8.74 -15.47
C ALA A 79 9.54 8.86 -16.01
N THR A 80 9.83 9.92 -16.77
CA THR A 80 11.16 10.20 -17.33
C THR A 80 12.22 10.52 -16.27
N ASP A 81 11.82 11.03 -15.11
CA ASP A 81 12.72 11.40 -14.01
C ASP A 81 12.79 10.32 -12.94
N ALA A 82 11.75 9.51 -12.75
CA ALA A 82 11.71 8.43 -11.78
C ALA A 82 12.86 7.41 -11.92
N TRP A 83 13.36 7.24 -13.12
CA TRP A 83 14.40 6.27 -13.49
C TRP A 83 15.81 6.85 -13.49
N SER A 84 15.91 8.18 -13.59
CA SER A 84 17.20 8.88 -13.71
C SER A 84 17.67 9.49 -12.38
N ARG A 85 16.80 9.51 -11.37
CA ARG A 85 17.05 10.13 -10.07
C ARG A 85 16.67 9.14 -8.97
N PRO A 86 17.57 8.21 -8.61
CA PRO A 86 17.26 7.15 -7.65
C PRO A 86 17.17 7.63 -6.20
N ASP A 87 17.76 8.77 -5.87
CA ASP A 87 17.64 9.33 -4.53
C ASP A 87 16.44 10.30 -4.41
N ILE A 88 15.82 10.29 -3.25
CA ILE A 88 14.61 11.08 -2.97
C ILE A 88 14.86 12.60 -3.10
N PRO A 89 15.95 13.17 -2.55
CA PRO A 89 16.22 14.61 -2.66
C PRO A 89 16.27 15.12 -4.10
N LEU A 90 16.99 14.44 -4.97
CA LEU A 90 17.09 14.83 -6.38
C LEU A 90 15.80 14.54 -7.15
N HIS A 91 15.12 13.45 -6.80
CA HIS A 91 13.87 13.06 -7.45
C HIS A 91 12.75 14.06 -7.15
N SER A 92 12.65 14.52 -5.92
CA SER A 92 11.62 15.49 -5.48
C SER A 92 11.69 16.83 -6.22
N LEU A 93 12.87 17.20 -6.79
CA LEU A 93 13.02 18.39 -7.64
C LEU A 93 12.29 18.27 -8.99
N ALA A 94 11.83 17.08 -9.37
CA ALA A 94 11.03 16.88 -10.55
C ALA A 94 9.52 17.05 -10.31
N MET A 95 9.10 17.22 -9.05
CA MET A 95 7.69 17.45 -8.69
C MET A 95 7.18 18.74 -9.37
N PHE A 96 6.05 18.61 -10.09
CA PHE A 96 5.46 19.70 -10.87
C PHE A 96 6.41 20.34 -11.92
N LYS A 97 7.32 19.56 -12.48
CA LYS A 97 8.22 20.01 -13.56
C LYS A 97 7.45 20.45 -14.81
N MET A 98 6.31 19.83 -15.09
CA MET A 98 5.42 20.25 -16.17
C MET A 98 4.55 21.43 -15.68
N PRO A 99 4.40 22.48 -16.52
CA PRO A 99 3.55 23.61 -16.17
C PRO A 99 2.12 23.18 -15.87
N ARG A 100 1.54 23.76 -14.81
CA ARG A 100 0.18 23.49 -14.40
C ARG A 100 -0.57 24.79 -14.16
N GLU A 101 -1.78 24.90 -14.69
CA GLU A 101 -2.64 26.05 -14.47
C GLU A 101 -2.93 26.26 -12.97
N GLY A 102 -2.83 27.49 -12.51
CA GLY A 102 -3.03 27.84 -11.10
C GLY A 102 -1.87 27.48 -10.17
N LEU A 103 -0.73 27.00 -10.68
CA LEU A 103 0.45 26.67 -9.90
C LEU A 103 1.71 27.30 -10.51
N ASP A 104 2.10 28.47 -10.03
CA ASP A 104 3.34 29.14 -10.45
C ASP A 104 4.47 28.82 -9.48
N LYS A 105 5.65 28.51 -10.01
CA LYS A 105 6.89 28.26 -9.26
C LYS A 105 6.69 27.36 -8.03
N PRO A 106 6.19 26.13 -8.20
CA PRO A 106 5.73 25.28 -7.12
C PRO A 106 6.74 25.08 -5.99
N LEU A 107 8.00 24.79 -6.31
CA LEU A 107 9.04 24.54 -5.29
C LEU A 107 9.45 25.82 -4.57
N GLU A 108 9.54 26.97 -5.27
CA GLU A 108 9.82 28.25 -4.62
C GLU A 108 8.68 28.63 -3.66
N THR A 109 7.43 28.31 -4.01
CA THR A 109 6.26 28.54 -3.16
C THR A 109 6.32 27.69 -1.90
N ILE A 110 6.70 26.40 -2.01
CA ILE A 110 6.90 25.53 -0.85
C ILE A 110 7.93 26.13 0.10
N GLU A 111 9.09 26.53 -0.40
CA GLU A 111 10.16 27.11 0.45
C GLU A 111 9.70 28.40 1.17
N LYS A 112 8.98 29.28 0.47
CA LYS A 112 8.39 30.47 1.10
C LYS A 112 7.36 30.14 2.19
N LEU A 113 6.56 29.10 2.00
CA LEU A 113 5.57 28.70 2.99
C LEU A 113 6.21 28.09 4.23
N LYS A 114 7.34 27.40 4.10
CA LYS A 114 8.13 26.88 5.23
C LYS A 114 8.65 27.99 6.13
N GLU A 115 8.92 29.19 5.59
CA GLU A 115 9.36 30.36 6.37
C GLU A 115 8.33 30.79 7.43
N LYS A 116 7.05 30.38 7.31
CA LYS A 116 6.02 30.62 8.33
C LYS A 116 6.24 29.80 9.61
N GLY A 117 7.05 28.75 9.56
CA GLY A 117 7.45 27.95 10.74
C GLY A 117 6.44 26.90 11.18
N ASN A 118 5.31 26.71 10.46
CA ASN A 118 4.39 25.61 10.70
C ASN A 118 4.68 24.47 9.72
N PRO A 119 4.39 23.20 10.07
CA PRO A 119 4.38 22.10 9.11
C PRO A 119 3.46 22.42 7.94
N LEU A 120 3.85 21.99 6.74
CA LEU A 120 3.01 22.14 5.56
C LEU A 120 2.04 20.96 5.43
N VAL A 121 0.84 21.24 4.92
CA VAL A 121 -0.09 20.22 4.47
C VAL A 121 -0.26 20.29 2.94
N PHE A 122 -0.04 19.17 2.26
CA PHE A 122 -0.34 19.04 0.84
C PHE A 122 -1.84 18.88 0.63
N VAL A 123 -2.45 19.75 -0.18
CA VAL A 123 -3.90 19.76 -0.40
C VAL A 123 -4.21 19.68 -1.89
N GLY A 124 -5.11 18.76 -2.27
CA GLY A 124 -5.58 18.62 -3.64
C GLY A 124 -7.01 18.12 -3.75
N ASP A 125 -7.70 18.43 -4.85
CA ASP A 125 -9.09 17.98 -5.05
C ASP A 125 -9.16 16.45 -5.25
N VAL A 126 -8.28 15.91 -6.08
CA VAL A 126 -8.08 14.46 -6.27
C VAL A 126 -6.58 14.18 -6.35
N VAL A 127 -6.05 13.37 -5.45
CA VAL A 127 -4.60 13.19 -5.27
C VAL A 127 -4.16 11.76 -5.58
N GLY A 128 -3.05 11.61 -6.30
CA GLY A 128 -2.32 10.36 -6.47
C GLY A 128 -2.94 9.38 -7.47
N THR A 129 -3.72 9.88 -8.44
CA THR A 129 -4.26 9.05 -9.54
C THR A 129 -3.17 8.61 -10.52
N GLY A 130 -3.49 7.66 -11.38
CA GLY A 130 -2.57 7.13 -12.38
C GLY A 130 -1.77 5.92 -11.86
N SER A 131 -0.59 5.70 -12.43
CA SER A 131 0.27 4.55 -12.09
C SER A 131 0.76 4.63 -10.64
N SER A 132 0.77 3.50 -9.95
CA SER A 132 1.28 3.42 -8.57
C SER A 132 2.79 3.67 -8.54
N ARG A 133 3.20 4.76 -7.87
CA ARG A 133 4.62 5.08 -7.69
C ARG A 133 4.89 5.57 -6.26
N LYS A 134 5.67 4.81 -5.52
CA LYS A 134 6.17 5.24 -4.21
C LYS A 134 6.97 6.55 -4.31
N SER A 135 7.70 6.75 -5.42
CA SER A 135 8.42 7.99 -5.70
C SER A 135 7.54 9.24 -5.71
N ALA A 136 6.28 9.13 -6.10
CA ALA A 136 5.32 10.24 -6.02
C ALA A 136 5.02 10.62 -4.57
N THR A 137 4.79 9.63 -3.70
CA THR A 137 4.64 9.85 -2.26
C THR A 137 5.93 10.43 -1.66
N ASN A 138 7.09 9.85 -1.98
CA ASN A 138 8.38 10.34 -1.51
C ASN A 138 8.63 11.80 -1.91
N SER A 139 8.22 12.22 -3.11
CA SER A 139 8.32 13.63 -3.54
C SER A 139 7.47 14.55 -2.67
N VAL A 140 6.24 14.16 -2.35
CA VAL A 140 5.38 14.93 -1.44
C VAL A 140 6.00 14.98 -0.04
N LEU A 141 6.40 13.84 0.51
CA LEU A 141 6.95 13.76 1.86
C LEU A 141 8.29 14.47 1.99
N TRP A 142 9.10 14.52 0.94
CA TRP A 142 10.35 15.31 0.96
C TRP A 142 10.10 16.77 1.29
N HIS A 143 8.98 17.32 0.84
CA HIS A 143 8.62 18.71 1.05
C HIS A 143 7.74 18.94 2.28
N MET A 144 6.93 17.95 2.68
CA MET A 144 5.91 18.07 3.73
C MET A 144 6.24 17.32 5.02
N GLY A 145 7.16 16.36 4.95
CA GLY A 145 7.51 15.48 6.07
C GLY A 145 8.68 15.98 6.91
N ASP A 146 8.89 15.31 8.02
CA ASP A 146 9.93 15.58 9.00
C ASP A 146 11.24 14.84 8.71
N GLU A 147 12.33 15.34 9.27
CA GLU A 147 13.65 14.71 9.15
C GLU A 147 13.75 13.49 10.06
N ILE A 148 14.29 12.41 9.50
CA ILE A 148 14.59 11.21 10.28
C ILE A 148 16.01 11.36 10.84
N PRO A 149 16.22 11.25 12.16
CA PRO A 149 17.56 11.37 12.74
C PRO A 149 18.56 10.41 12.10
N CYS A 150 19.69 10.93 11.66
CA CYS A 150 20.78 10.20 11.01
C CYS A 150 20.46 9.63 9.60
N ILE A 151 19.31 9.97 9.00
CA ILE A 151 18.91 9.55 7.64
C ILE A 151 18.66 10.79 6.79
N PRO A 152 19.67 11.33 6.09
CA PRO A 152 19.58 12.65 5.44
C PRO A 152 18.80 12.65 4.11
N ASN A 153 18.52 11.51 3.54
CA ASN A 153 17.92 11.36 2.20
C ASN A 153 16.50 10.79 2.20
N LYS A 154 15.86 10.72 3.36
CA LYS A 154 14.47 10.28 3.52
C LYS A 154 13.78 11.17 4.55
N LYS A 155 12.47 11.34 4.40
CA LYS A 155 11.59 12.02 5.34
C LYS A 155 10.48 11.06 5.76
N GLU A 156 9.89 11.30 6.92
CA GLU A 156 8.73 10.57 7.43
C GLU A 156 7.62 11.53 7.86
N GLY A 157 6.43 11.02 8.13
CA GLY A 157 5.30 11.85 8.56
C GLY A 157 4.75 12.74 7.45
N GLY A 158 4.28 13.92 7.84
CA GLY A 158 3.67 14.89 6.94
C GLY A 158 2.15 14.73 6.80
N PHE A 159 1.52 15.72 6.16
CA PHE A 159 0.07 15.81 6.04
C PHE A 159 -0.35 15.90 4.58
N CYS A 160 -1.38 15.14 4.20
CA CYS A 160 -1.96 15.18 2.87
C CYS A 160 -3.49 15.16 2.95
N PHE A 161 -4.15 16.25 2.52
CA PHE A 161 -5.59 16.35 2.47
C PHE A 161 -6.07 16.28 1.03
N GLY A 162 -7.12 15.50 0.79
CA GLY A 162 -7.71 15.36 -0.53
C GLY A 162 -9.22 15.35 -0.49
N GLY A 163 -9.86 15.93 -1.51
CA GLY A 163 -11.28 15.65 -1.75
C GLY A 163 -11.48 14.15 -1.98
N LYS A 164 -10.52 13.56 -2.72
CA LYS A 164 -10.30 12.12 -2.84
C LYS A 164 -8.80 11.84 -2.93
N ILE A 165 -8.36 10.75 -2.33
CA ILE A 165 -6.98 10.26 -2.45
C ILE A 165 -7.04 8.85 -3.05
N ALA A 166 -6.27 8.64 -4.13
CA ALA A 166 -6.23 7.32 -4.77
C ALA A 166 -5.76 6.24 -3.77
N PRO A 167 -6.39 5.07 -3.71
CA PRO A 167 -6.17 4.10 -2.63
C PRO A 167 -4.72 3.69 -2.43
N ILE A 168 -3.99 3.43 -3.51
CA ILE A 168 -2.57 3.04 -3.42
C ILE A 168 -1.71 4.21 -2.91
N PHE A 169 -2.02 5.44 -3.31
CA PHE A 169 -1.33 6.62 -2.83
C PHE A 169 -1.63 6.88 -1.35
N PHE A 170 -2.89 6.71 -0.94
CA PHE A 170 -3.32 6.78 0.46
C PHE A 170 -2.54 5.78 1.32
N ASN A 171 -2.55 4.50 0.92
CA ASN A 171 -1.84 3.43 1.63
C ASN A 171 -0.33 3.68 1.71
N THR A 172 0.28 4.24 0.66
CA THR A 172 1.73 4.55 0.67
C THR A 172 2.06 5.72 1.60
N LEU A 173 1.14 6.67 1.78
CA LEU A 173 1.26 7.71 2.80
C LEU A 173 1.21 7.12 4.20
N GLU A 174 0.24 6.24 4.49
CA GLU A 174 0.14 5.52 5.78
C GLU A 174 1.41 4.72 6.07
N ASP A 175 1.95 4.00 5.09
CA ASP A 175 3.19 3.23 5.24
C ASP A 175 4.39 4.10 5.63
N SER A 176 4.37 5.36 5.25
CA SER A 176 5.42 6.34 5.53
C SER A 176 5.16 7.18 6.79
N GLY A 177 4.12 6.85 7.55
CA GLY A 177 3.74 7.59 8.76
C GLY A 177 3.13 8.96 8.51
N ALA A 178 2.78 9.27 7.26
CA ALA A 178 2.04 10.48 6.94
C ALA A 178 0.57 10.37 7.38
N PHE A 179 -0.09 11.52 7.47
CA PHE A 179 -1.49 11.60 7.85
C PHE A 179 -2.35 11.99 6.63
N PRO A 180 -2.80 11.02 5.81
CA PRO A 180 -3.74 11.28 4.73
C PRO A 180 -5.16 11.41 5.27
N ILE A 181 -5.87 12.47 4.87
CA ILE A 181 -7.27 12.69 5.26
C ILE A 181 -8.09 13.06 4.02
N GLU A 182 -9.20 12.35 3.80
CA GLU A 182 -10.20 12.71 2.79
C GLU A 182 -11.25 13.63 3.41
N MET A 183 -11.43 14.83 2.81
CA MET A 183 -12.38 15.84 3.28
C MET A 183 -12.75 16.81 2.16
N ASP A 184 -13.76 17.63 2.37
CA ASP A 184 -14.02 18.77 1.46
C ASP A 184 -12.87 19.81 1.60
N VAL A 185 -12.10 19.97 0.53
CA VAL A 185 -10.93 20.87 0.46
C VAL A 185 -11.24 22.17 -0.28
N THR A 186 -12.50 22.39 -0.70
CA THR A 186 -12.90 23.51 -1.56
C THR A 186 -12.52 24.86 -0.93
N ASN A 187 -12.76 25.02 0.37
CA ASN A 187 -12.55 26.26 1.11
C ASN A 187 -11.14 26.40 1.72
N LEU A 188 -10.22 25.51 1.38
CA LEU A 188 -8.81 25.67 1.75
C LEU A 188 -8.07 26.46 0.69
N GLU A 189 -7.25 27.43 1.09
CA GLU A 189 -6.53 28.32 0.18
C GLU A 189 -5.00 28.18 0.34
N MET A 190 -4.26 28.46 -0.74
CA MET A 190 -2.79 28.45 -0.73
C MET A 190 -2.24 29.42 0.33
N GLY A 191 -1.39 28.93 1.22
CA GLY A 191 -0.73 29.71 2.27
C GLY A 191 -1.62 30.03 3.48
N GLN A 192 -2.86 29.56 3.52
CA GLN A 192 -3.73 29.70 4.67
C GLN A 192 -3.18 28.92 5.87
N GLU A 193 -3.28 29.51 7.05
CA GLU A 193 -2.96 28.84 8.31
C GLU A 193 -4.24 28.21 8.88
N ILE A 194 -4.16 26.94 9.23
CA ILE A 194 -5.27 26.15 9.74
C ILE A 194 -4.88 25.40 11.01
N ILE A 195 -5.88 25.01 11.79
CA ILE A 195 -5.74 24.11 12.93
C ILE A 195 -6.47 22.83 12.60
N LEU A 196 -5.74 21.73 12.58
CA LEU A 196 -6.29 20.39 12.47
C LEU A 196 -6.60 19.85 13.87
N GLU A 197 -7.81 19.40 14.12
CA GLU A 197 -8.25 18.66 15.32
C GLU A 197 -8.49 17.19 14.94
N PRO A 198 -7.46 16.34 15.01
CA PRO A 198 -7.54 14.98 14.47
C PRO A 198 -8.56 14.09 15.19
N PHE A 199 -8.75 14.27 16.49
CA PHE A 199 -9.69 13.49 17.29
C PHE A 199 -11.14 13.97 17.18
N ASN A 200 -11.36 15.24 16.79
CA ASN A 200 -12.68 15.83 16.63
C ASN A 200 -13.14 15.86 15.16
N GLY A 201 -12.27 15.47 14.22
CA GLY A 201 -12.56 15.49 12.79
C GLY A 201 -12.81 16.89 12.24
N LYS A 202 -12.07 17.91 12.68
CA LYS A 202 -12.29 19.31 12.30
C LYS A 202 -11.05 20.00 11.77
N VAL A 203 -11.27 20.90 10.83
CA VAL A 203 -10.28 21.87 10.35
C VAL A 203 -10.83 23.27 10.56
N ILE A 204 -10.07 24.08 11.27
CA ILE A 204 -10.46 25.41 11.72
C ILE A 204 -9.49 26.44 11.13
N ASN A 205 -9.97 27.62 10.77
CA ASN A 205 -9.13 28.74 10.37
C ASN A 205 -8.33 29.23 11.60
N ALA A 206 -7.01 29.27 11.50
CA ALA A 206 -6.15 29.64 12.63
C ALA A 206 -6.27 31.12 13.05
N ASP A 207 -6.71 32.02 12.16
CA ASP A 207 -6.84 33.45 12.42
C ASP A 207 -8.22 33.81 12.98
N THR A 208 -9.30 33.19 12.44
CA THR A 208 -10.69 33.54 12.78
C THR A 208 -11.35 32.58 13.77
N ASN A 209 -10.75 31.39 14.00
CA ASN A 209 -11.33 30.27 14.72
C ASN A 209 -12.67 29.75 14.13
N GLU A 210 -12.95 30.05 12.87
CA GLU A 210 -14.14 29.54 12.18
C GLU A 210 -13.89 28.14 11.63
N LEU A 211 -14.91 27.28 11.71
CA LEU A 211 -14.89 25.94 11.11
C LEU A 211 -14.80 26.06 9.59
N ILE A 212 -13.80 25.45 8.97
CA ILE A 212 -13.64 25.40 7.51
C ILE A 212 -14.34 24.15 6.96
N THR A 213 -14.03 22.98 7.54
CA THR A 213 -14.58 21.69 7.10
C THR A 213 -14.50 20.67 8.24
N GLU A 214 -15.33 19.64 8.13
CA GLU A 214 -15.30 18.45 8.99
C GLU A 214 -14.91 17.23 8.17
N PHE A 215 -14.35 16.24 8.84
CA PHE A 215 -13.96 14.97 8.23
C PHE A 215 -14.20 13.81 9.18
N GLU A 216 -14.27 12.61 8.62
CA GLU A 216 -14.30 11.36 9.35
C GLU A 216 -13.10 10.52 8.92
N LEU A 217 -12.33 10.00 9.87
CA LEU A 217 -11.24 9.10 9.55
C LEU A 217 -11.79 7.78 9.03
N LYS A 218 -11.12 7.18 8.05
CA LYS A 218 -11.51 5.84 7.54
C LYS A 218 -11.48 4.80 8.64
N THR A 219 -10.54 4.94 9.56
CA THR A 219 -10.39 4.13 10.77
C THR A 219 -9.58 4.91 11.79
N ASP A 220 -9.89 4.74 13.07
CA ASP A 220 -9.12 5.36 14.15
C ASP A 220 -7.71 4.75 14.29
N VAL A 221 -7.46 3.60 13.66
CA VAL A 221 -6.13 2.96 13.63
C VAL A 221 -5.09 3.85 12.99
N ILE A 222 -5.48 4.71 12.05
CA ILE A 222 -4.56 5.67 11.41
C ILE A 222 -3.85 6.58 12.43
N LEU A 223 -4.47 6.90 13.54
CA LEU A 223 -3.85 7.68 14.62
C LEU A 223 -2.67 6.92 15.24
N ASP A 224 -2.81 5.61 15.39
CA ASP A 224 -1.72 4.76 15.87
C ASP A 224 -0.64 4.58 14.81
N GLU A 225 -1.01 4.52 13.52
CA GLU A 225 -0.06 4.46 12.42
C GLU A 225 0.82 5.70 12.36
N VAL A 226 0.23 6.89 12.47
CA VAL A 226 0.96 8.15 12.55
C VAL A 226 1.89 8.17 13.77
N ARG A 227 1.39 7.79 14.96
CA ARG A 227 2.20 7.71 16.19
C ARG A 227 3.34 6.70 16.07
N ALA A 228 3.10 5.57 15.38
CA ALA A 228 4.11 4.52 15.16
C ALA A 228 5.18 4.89 14.12
N ASN A 229 5.02 5.99 13.39
CA ASN A 229 5.79 6.41 12.21
C ASN A 229 5.58 5.46 11.01
N GLY A 230 4.37 4.95 10.87
CA GLY A 230 3.91 4.16 9.75
C GLY A 230 3.11 2.92 10.12
N ARG A 231 2.32 2.47 9.17
CA ARG A 231 1.49 1.28 9.30
C ARG A 231 2.32 0.01 9.52
N ILE A 232 3.43 -0.14 8.79
CA ILE A 232 4.31 -1.31 8.89
C ILE A 232 4.93 -1.43 10.30
N PRO A 233 5.56 -0.38 10.87
CA PRO A 233 6.02 -0.41 12.26
C PRO A 233 4.92 -0.74 13.26
N LEU A 234 3.71 -0.19 13.08
CA LEU A 234 2.58 -0.49 13.97
C LEU A 234 2.23 -1.98 13.96
N ILE A 235 2.13 -2.60 12.78
CA ILE A 235 1.75 -4.01 12.65
C ILE A 235 2.82 -4.91 13.25
N ILE A 236 4.09 -4.69 12.91
CA ILE A 236 5.20 -5.47 13.46
C ILE A 236 5.23 -5.35 14.99
N GLY A 237 5.12 -4.14 15.50
CA GLY A 237 5.17 -3.89 16.93
C GLY A 237 3.99 -4.50 17.67
N ARG A 238 2.76 -4.41 17.14
CA ARG A 238 1.59 -5.08 17.71
C ARG A 238 1.78 -6.59 17.79
N GLN A 239 2.22 -7.21 16.69
CA GLN A 239 2.47 -8.65 16.66
C GLN A 239 3.56 -9.05 17.66
N LEU A 240 4.63 -8.27 17.77
CA LEU A 240 5.69 -8.49 18.75
C LEU A 240 5.16 -8.42 20.18
N THR A 241 4.36 -7.40 20.48
CA THR A 241 3.73 -7.22 21.80
C THR A 241 2.73 -8.35 22.11
N ASP A 242 1.85 -8.69 21.18
CA ASP A 242 0.86 -9.76 21.34
C ASP A 242 1.57 -11.12 21.56
N LYS A 243 2.57 -11.45 20.75
CA LYS A 243 3.39 -12.68 20.89
C LYS A 243 4.14 -12.74 22.23
N THR A 244 4.67 -11.59 22.67
CA THR A 244 5.37 -11.52 23.96
C THR A 244 4.40 -11.75 25.13
N ARG A 245 3.24 -11.13 25.09
CA ARG A 245 2.20 -11.31 26.12
C ARG A 245 1.67 -12.74 26.17
N GLU A 246 1.45 -13.36 25.00
CA GLU A 246 1.08 -14.77 24.91
C GLU A 246 2.14 -15.68 25.55
N ALA A 247 3.42 -15.47 25.22
CA ALA A 247 4.53 -16.24 25.77
C ALA A 247 4.67 -16.09 27.30
N LEU A 248 4.28 -14.93 27.85
CA LEU A 248 4.26 -14.65 29.27
C LEU A 248 2.93 -15.05 29.96
N GLY A 249 1.94 -15.55 29.23
CA GLY A 249 0.61 -15.88 29.75
C GLY A 249 -0.20 -14.65 30.20
N LEU A 250 0.07 -13.47 29.63
CA LEU A 250 -0.63 -12.22 29.90
C LEU A 250 -1.83 -12.04 28.98
N ASN A 251 -2.86 -11.33 29.46
CA ASN A 251 -4.01 -10.96 28.63
C ASN A 251 -3.60 -10.01 27.48
N PRO A 252 -4.35 -9.98 26.35
CA PRO A 252 -4.18 -8.96 25.32
C PRO A 252 -4.16 -7.54 25.91
N THR A 253 -3.44 -6.63 25.25
CA THR A 253 -3.37 -5.22 25.66
C THR A 253 -4.35 -4.35 24.88
N ASP A 254 -4.81 -3.27 25.50
CA ASP A 254 -5.63 -2.20 24.92
C ASP A 254 -4.82 -0.94 24.53
N VAL A 255 -3.49 -1.03 24.63
CA VAL A 255 -2.57 0.08 24.26
C VAL A 255 -2.75 0.53 22.81
N PHE A 256 -3.13 -0.39 21.95
CA PHE A 256 -3.32 -0.12 20.52
C PHE A 256 -4.80 -0.06 20.16
N ARG A 257 -5.18 0.91 19.31
CA ARG A 257 -6.47 0.89 18.64
C ARG A 257 -6.56 -0.34 17.75
N ARG A 258 -7.71 -1.00 17.80
CA ARG A 258 -8.01 -2.14 16.94
C ARG A 258 -9.30 -1.83 16.20
N PRO A 259 -9.45 -2.29 14.95
CA PRO A 259 -10.70 -2.12 14.21
C PRO A 259 -11.87 -2.67 15.02
N ASP A 260 -13.02 -2.01 14.90
CA ASP A 260 -14.23 -2.50 15.52
C ASP A 260 -14.58 -3.91 15.05
N SER A 261 -15.12 -4.72 15.93
CA SER A 261 -15.60 -6.05 15.58
C SER A 261 -16.73 -5.93 14.55
N GLN A 262 -16.68 -6.82 13.54
CA GLN A 262 -17.67 -6.84 12.44
C GLN A 262 -19.11 -6.82 12.97
N ASP A 263 -19.95 -5.98 12.36
CA ASP A 263 -21.39 -6.06 12.51
C ASP A 263 -21.87 -7.48 12.20
N ALA A 264 -22.61 -8.08 13.12
CA ALA A 264 -23.28 -9.37 12.94
C ALA A 264 -24.39 -9.21 11.89
N SER A 265 -24.05 -9.32 10.61
CA SER A 265 -25.00 -9.25 9.50
C SER A 265 -25.33 -10.66 9.00
N ASP A 266 -26.61 -11.00 8.93
CA ASP A 266 -27.09 -12.28 8.34
C ASP A 266 -26.94 -12.34 6.81
N LYS A 267 -26.49 -11.28 6.16
CA LYS A 267 -26.25 -11.24 4.71
C LYS A 267 -25.09 -12.14 4.32
N GLY A 268 -25.22 -12.86 3.23
CA GLY A 268 -24.15 -13.64 2.63
C GLY A 268 -22.92 -12.77 2.26
N TYR A 269 -21.77 -13.39 2.13
CA TYR A 269 -20.54 -12.73 1.67
C TYR A 269 -20.44 -12.75 0.15
N THR A 270 -19.87 -11.70 -0.44
CA THR A 270 -19.51 -11.65 -1.85
C THR A 270 -18.32 -12.57 -2.15
N LEU A 271 -17.97 -12.75 -3.43
CA LEU A 271 -16.85 -13.62 -3.82
C LEU A 271 -15.51 -13.07 -3.27
N ALA A 272 -15.25 -11.76 -3.42
CA ALA A 272 -14.05 -11.12 -2.89
C ALA A 272 -13.97 -11.25 -1.37
N GLN A 273 -15.07 -11.01 -0.65
CA GLN A 273 -15.14 -11.13 0.80
C GLN A 273 -14.85 -12.57 1.29
N LYS A 274 -15.29 -13.57 0.54
CA LYS A 274 -15.01 -15.00 0.84
C LYS A 274 -13.54 -15.34 0.61
N MET A 275 -12.93 -14.87 -0.49
CA MET A 275 -11.52 -15.12 -0.78
C MET A 275 -10.61 -14.51 0.29
N VAL A 276 -10.86 -13.25 0.63
CA VAL A 276 -10.11 -12.57 1.71
C VAL A 276 -10.37 -13.25 3.06
N GLY A 277 -11.62 -13.61 3.36
CA GLY A 277 -11.96 -14.34 4.58
C GLY A 277 -11.22 -15.67 4.69
N LYS A 278 -11.20 -16.47 3.61
CA LYS A 278 -10.46 -17.73 3.54
C LYS A 278 -8.96 -17.50 3.83
N ALA A 279 -8.37 -16.45 3.27
CA ALA A 279 -6.97 -16.09 3.50
C ALA A 279 -6.70 -15.62 4.95
N CYS A 280 -7.74 -15.16 5.66
CA CYS A 280 -7.70 -14.82 7.10
C CYS A 280 -8.14 -15.98 8.01
N GLY A 281 -8.45 -17.15 7.48
CA GLY A 281 -8.93 -18.31 8.26
C GLY A 281 -10.39 -18.19 8.74
N VAL A 282 -11.20 -17.31 8.13
CA VAL A 282 -12.61 -17.10 8.44
C VAL A 282 -13.51 -17.22 7.20
N ASN A 283 -14.83 -17.27 7.38
CA ASN A 283 -15.78 -17.48 6.27
C ASN A 283 -15.91 -16.29 5.31
N GLY A 284 -15.56 -15.09 5.77
CA GLY A 284 -15.63 -13.86 4.97
C GLY A 284 -15.32 -12.64 5.82
N ILE A 285 -14.91 -11.56 5.17
CA ILE A 285 -14.59 -10.27 5.78
C ILE A 285 -15.53 -9.21 5.23
N ARG A 286 -16.14 -8.40 6.10
CA ARG A 286 -17.04 -7.30 5.69
C ARG A 286 -16.23 -6.08 5.21
N PRO A 287 -16.80 -5.25 4.29
CA PRO A 287 -16.17 -3.99 3.91
C PRO A 287 -15.91 -3.09 5.12
N GLY A 288 -14.79 -2.36 5.08
CA GLY A 288 -14.35 -1.49 6.18
C GLY A 288 -13.72 -2.21 7.36
N THR A 289 -13.64 -3.54 7.33
CA THR A 289 -12.98 -4.30 8.39
C THR A 289 -11.51 -4.47 8.06
N TYR A 290 -10.64 -4.10 9.00
CA TYR A 290 -9.22 -4.41 8.93
C TYR A 290 -8.97 -5.92 9.00
N CYS A 291 -8.06 -6.42 8.19
CA CYS A 291 -7.65 -7.82 8.19
C CYS A 291 -6.23 -7.99 7.65
N GLU A 292 -5.62 -9.13 7.92
CA GLU A 292 -4.28 -9.49 7.43
C GLU A 292 -4.35 -10.82 6.66
N PRO A 293 -4.87 -10.81 5.42
CA PRO A 293 -4.96 -12.01 4.62
C PRO A 293 -3.58 -12.57 4.27
N ARG A 294 -3.46 -13.89 4.28
CA ARG A 294 -2.27 -14.59 3.80
C ARG A 294 -2.07 -14.31 2.31
N MET A 295 -0.84 -13.91 1.96
CA MET A 295 -0.40 -13.66 0.59
C MET A 295 0.23 -14.91 0.00
N THR A 296 -0.45 -15.54 -0.96
CA THR A 296 0.07 -16.71 -1.68
C THR A 296 1.07 -16.29 -2.75
N THR A 297 0.79 -15.18 -3.44
CA THR A 297 1.60 -14.72 -4.58
C THR A 297 1.95 -13.25 -4.42
N VAL A 298 3.25 -12.93 -4.53
CA VAL A 298 3.79 -11.59 -4.43
C VAL A 298 4.61 -11.27 -5.67
N GLY A 299 4.24 -10.20 -6.39
CA GLY A 299 4.92 -9.75 -7.60
C GLY A 299 5.77 -8.51 -7.36
N SER A 300 7.03 -8.53 -7.80
CA SER A 300 7.92 -7.38 -7.83
C SER A 300 8.44 -7.18 -9.25
N GLN A 301 8.50 -5.94 -9.71
CA GLN A 301 8.97 -5.62 -11.05
C GLN A 301 10.13 -4.61 -10.99
N ASP A 302 10.86 -4.45 -12.08
CA ASP A 302 12.11 -3.71 -12.13
C ASP A 302 12.04 -2.23 -11.74
N THR A 303 10.90 -1.56 -11.95
CA THR A 303 10.73 -0.15 -11.55
C THR A 303 10.49 0.05 -10.05
N THR A 304 10.04 -1.00 -9.35
CA THR A 304 9.83 -0.98 -7.89
C THR A 304 10.78 -1.92 -7.14
N GLY A 305 11.41 -2.85 -7.85
CA GLY A 305 12.30 -3.88 -7.29
C GLY A 305 13.46 -3.34 -6.44
N PRO A 306 14.19 -2.30 -6.88
CA PRO A 306 15.23 -1.69 -6.04
C PRO A 306 14.69 -1.14 -4.72
N MET A 307 13.52 -0.49 -4.73
CA MET A 307 12.86 0.00 -3.52
C MET A 307 12.39 -1.16 -2.64
N THR A 308 11.79 -2.18 -3.25
CA THR A 308 11.39 -3.41 -2.52
C THR A 308 12.60 -4.09 -1.88
N ARG A 309 13.75 -4.15 -2.58
CA ARG A 309 15.00 -4.67 -2.02
C ARG A 309 15.46 -3.90 -0.80
N ASP A 310 15.38 -2.59 -0.85
CA ASP A 310 15.82 -1.75 0.27
C ASP A 310 14.86 -1.89 1.47
N GLU A 311 13.56 -1.95 1.24
CA GLU A 311 12.57 -2.28 2.29
C GLU A 311 12.80 -3.69 2.88
N LEU A 312 13.13 -4.68 2.05
CA LEU A 312 13.47 -6.04 2.53
C LEU A 312 14.72 -6.06 3.41
N LYS A 313 15.69 -5.19 3.14
CA LYS A 313 16.86 -5.01 4.00
C LYS A 313 16.48 -4.32 5.31
N GLU A 314 15.65 -3.29 5.26
CA GLU A 314 15.13 -2.60 6.45
C GLU A 314 14.32 -3.56 7.36
N LEU A 315 13.57 -4.49 6.76
CA LEU A 315 12.85 -5.55 7.47
C LEU A 315 13.76 -6.72 7.92
N ALA A 316 15.08 -6.64 7.68
CA ALA A 316 16.04 -7.74 7.94
C ALA A 316 15.60 -9.09 7.36
N CYS A 317 14.93 -9.09 6.22
CA CYS A 317 14.38 -10.29 5.58
C CYS A 317 15.51 -11.24 5.14
N LEU A 318 15.59 -12.42 5.75
CA LEU A 318 16.52 -13.49 5.39
C LEU A 318 15.91 -14.52 4.45
N GLY A 319 14.57 -14.66 4.46
CA GLY A 319 13.81 -15.58 3.62
C GLY A 319 12.35 -15.13 3.48
N PHE A 320 11.70 -15.56 2.40
CA PHE A 320 10.31 -15.23 2.14
C PHE A 320 9.35 -16.20 2.81
N SER A 321 8.27 -15.67 3.40
CA SER A 321 7.16 -16.45 3.98
C SER A 321 5.97 -16.59 3.02
N ALA A 322 5.84 -15.73 2.01
CA ALA A 322 4.86 -15.91 0.94
C ALA A 322 5.22 -17.14 0.08
N ASP A 323 4.21 -17.88 -0.39
CA ASP A 323 4.44 -19.14 -1.11
C ASP A 323 5.17 -18.93 -2.45
N LEU A 324 4.93 -17.81 -3.13
CA LEU A 324 5.61 -17.39 -4.35
C LEU A 324 5.95 -15.91 -4.32
N VAL A 325 7.23 -15.58 -4.36
CA VAL A 325 7.72 -14.21 -4.61
C VAL A 325 8.43 -14.20 -5.95
N MET A 326 7.97 -13.37 -6.88
CA MET A 326 8.50 -13.30 -8.25
C MET A 326 8.98 -11.90 -8.58
N GLN A 327 10.21 -11.79 -9.08
CA GLN A 327 10.80 -10.57 -9.62
C GLN A 327 10.85 -10.63 -11.15
N SER A 328 10.57 -9.53 -11.83
CA SER A 328 10.70 -9.41 -13.28
C SER A 328 11.43 -8.14 -13.72
N PHE A 329 11.76 -8.06 -15.01
CA PHE A 329 12.46 -6.94 -15.64
C PHE A 329 11.74 -6.49 -16.93
N CYS A 330 10.40 -6.48 -16.91
CA CYS A 330 9.60 -6.23 -18.11
C CYS A 330 9.60 -4.77 -18.57
N HIS A 331 9.85 -3.80 -17.71
CA HIS A 331 9.82 -2.37 -18.07
C HIS A 331 11.17 -1.86 -18.61
N THR A 332 12.28 -2.47 -18.20
CA THR A 332 13.64 -2.03 -18.58
C THR A 332 14.30 -2.95 -19.61
N ALA A 333 13.61 -3.99 -20.09
CA ALA A 333 14.19 -5.00 -20.97
C ALA A 333 14.62 -4.46 -22.34
N ALA A 334 13.83 -3.56 -22.95
CA ALA A 334 14.04 -3.14 -24.33
C ALA A 334 15.13 -2.05 -24.49
N TYR A 335 15.18 -1.10 -23.58
CA TYR A 335 16.09 0.05 -23.63
C TYR A 335 16.67 0.37 -22.25
N PRO A 336 17.49 -0.55 -21.67
CA PRO A 336 18.01 -0.38 -20.33
C PRO A 336 19.02 0.78 -20.27
N LYS A 337 18.95 1.58 -19.23
CA LYS A 337 19.98 2.53 -18.83
C LYS A 337 21.07 1.82 -18.02
N PRO A 338 22.25 2.42 -17.79
CA PRO A 338 23.31 1.80 -16.98
C PRO A 338 22.83 1.33 -15.60
N VAL A 339 21.97 2.12 -14.91
CA VAL A 339 21.39 1.76 -13.62
C VAL A 339 20.44 0.55 -13.72
N ASP A 340 19.72 0.42 -14.82
CA ASP A 340 18.83 -0.71 -15.07
C ASP A 340 19.64 -1.99 -15.27
N ILE A 341 20.76 -1.89 -16.00
CA ILE A 341 21.69 -3.02 -16.19
C ILE A 341 22.28 -3.49 -14.84
N GLU A 342 22.69 -2.56 -13.98
CA GLU A 342 23.13 -2.88 -12.64
C GLU A 342 22.04 -3.58 -11.83
N THR A 343 20.81 -3.08 -11.89
CA THR A 343 19.65 -3.69 -11.24
C THR A 343 19.37 -5.09 -11.78
N GLN A 344 19.42 -5.28 -13.10
CA GLN A 344 19.22 -6.56 -13.77
C GLN A 344 20.28 -7.62 -13.38
N HIS A 345 21.47 -7.18 -12.99
CA HIS A 345 22.54 -8.07 -12.54
C HIS A 345 22.54 -8.35 -11.02
N THR A 346 22.07 -7.41 -10.21
CA THR A 346 22.20 -7.52 -8.74
C THR A 346 20.91 -7.97 -8.04
N LEU A 347 19.74 -7.61 -8.57
CA LEU A 347 18.45 -7.92 -7.96
C LEU A 347 18.05 -9.40 -8.06
N PRO A 348 18.35 -10.15 -9.14
CA PRO A 348 18.03 -11.58 -9.23
C PRO A 348 18.60 -12.40 -8.09
N ASP A 349 19.90 -12.29 -7.84
CA ASP A 349 20.57 -13.04 -6.76
C ASP A 349 20.01 -12.66 -5.39
N PHE A 350 19.70 -11.38 -5.19
CA PHE A 350 19.11 -10.92 -3.94
C PHE A 350 17.75 -11.59 -3.65
N ILE A 351 16.89 -11.72 -4.66
CA ILE A 351 15.59 -12.36 -4.56
C ILE A 351 15.71 -13.88 -4.43
N MET A 352 16.51 -14.51 -5.29
CA MET A 352 16.66 -15.98 -5.30
C MET A 352 17.32 -16.51 -4.02
N ASN A 353 18.27 -15.78 -3.44
CA ASN A 353 18.91 -16.16 -2.17
C ASN A 353 17.93 -16.12 -0.98
N ARG A 354 16.74 -15.55 -1.15
CA ARG A 354 15.65 -15.50 -0.15
C ARG A 354 14.50 -16.46 -0.47
N GLY A 355 14.69 -17.35 -1.44
CA GLY A 355 13.69 -18.35 -1.86
C GLY A 355 12.68 -17.86 -2.88
N GLY A 356 12.90 -16.69 -3.48
CA GLY A 356 12.07 -16.17 -4.56
C GLY A 356 12.50 -16.67 -5.94
N VAL A 357 11.73 -16.31 -6.96
CA VAL A 357 11.99 -16.58 -8.38
C VAL A 357 12.30 -15.26 -9.08
N SER A 358 13.34 -15.23 -9.89
CA SER A 358 13.65 -14.08 -10.72
C SER A 358 13.60 -14.44 -12.20
N LEU A 359 12.80 -13.69 -12.96
CA LEU A 359 12.82 -13.70 -14.41
C LEU A 359 14.05 -12.91 -14.91
N LYS A 360 14.43 -13.13 -16.16
CA LYS A 360 15.47 -12.36 -16.83
C LYS A 360 14.84 -11.27 -17.71
N PRO A 361 15.59 -10.21 -18.06
CA PRO A 361 15.15 -9.29 -19.09
C PRO A 361 14.82 -10.02 -20.40
N GLY A 362 13.58 -9.82 -20.90
CA GLY A 362 13.09 -10.50 -22.10
C GLY A 362 12.28 -11.78 -21.87
N ASP A 363 12.22 -12.32 -20.67
CA ASP A 363 11.39 -13.50 -20.35
C ASP A 363 9.89 -13.22 -20.42
N GLY A 364 9.49 -11.96 -20.45
CA GLY A 364 8.10 -11.54 -20.58
C GLY A 364 7.62 -10.62 -19.49
N ILE A 365 6.32 -10.31 -19.54
CA ILE A 365 5.64 -9.41 -18.61
C ILE A 365 5.30 -10.17 -17.32
N ILE A 366 5.58 -9.57 -16.17
CA ILE A 366 5.32 -10.18 -14.86
C ILE A 366 3.87 -10.65 -14.71
N HIS A 367 2.91 -9.88 -15.19
CA HIS A 367 1.49 -10.21 -15.07
C HIS A 367 1.14 -11.53 -15.76
N SER A 368 1.72 -11.79 -16.93
CA SER A 368 1.54 -13.04 -17.66
C SER A 368 2.10 -14.23 -16.86
N TRP A 369 3.27 -14.08 -16.24
CA TRP A 369 3.88 -15.12 -15.44
C TRP A 369 3.14 -15.35 -14.11
N LEU A 370 2.78 -14.30 -13.39
CA LEU A 370 1.99 -14.44 -12.16
C LEU A 370 0.65 -15.14 -12.45
N ASN A 371 -0.03 -14.75 -13.54
CA ASN A 371 -1.29 -15.39 -13.93
C ASN A 371 -1.14 -16.84 -14.42
N ARG A 372 0.08 -17.30 -14.70
CA ARG A 372 0.38 -18.73 -14.94
C ARG A 372 0.65 -19.53 -13.65
N MET A 373 0.88 -18.83 -12.54
CA MET A 373 1.22 -19.45 -11.25
C MET A 373 0.08 -19.34 -10.23
N LEU A 374 -1.07 -18.77 -10.61
CA LEU A 374 -2.18 -18.57 -9.69
C LEU A 374 -2.83 -19.90 -9.27
N ILE A 375 -3.12 -19.95 -7.97
CA ILE A 375 -4.00 -20.94 -7.39
C ILE A 375 -5.38 -20.30 -7.18
N PRO A 376 -6.48 -20.96 -7.58
CA PRO A 376 -7.83 -20.43 -7.40
C PRO A 376 -8.16 -20.07 -5.95
N ASP A 377 -8.97 -19.04 -5.76
CA ASP A 377 -9.43 -18.56 -4.46
C ASP A 377 -8.32 -18.15 -3.48
N THR A 378 -7.16 -17.71 -4.01
CA THR A 378 -6.06 -17.18 -3.20
C THR A 378 -5.97 -15.66 -3.30
N VAL A 379 -5.26 -15.07 -2.34
CA VAL A 379 -5.00 -13.63 -2.27
C VAL A 379 -3.54 -13.35 -2.56
N GLY A 380 -3.26 -12.26 -3.24
CA GLY A 380 -1.90 -11.83 -3.52
C GLY A 380 -1.75 -10.33 -3.66
N THR A 381 -0.52 -9.88 -3.90
CA THR A 381 -0.16 -8.49 -4.09
C THR A 381 0.97 -8.33 -5.10
N GLY A 382 1.26 -7.11 -5.46
CA GLY A 382 2.44 -6.77 -6.26
C GLY A 382 2.64 -5.27 -6.41
N GLY A 383 3.86 -4.90 -6.78
CA GLY A 383 4.29 -3.52 -6.90
C GLY A 383 3.82 -2.80 -8.18
N ASP A 384 2.95 -3.42 -8.95
CA ASP A 384 2.38 -2.86 -10.16
C ASP A 384 0.84 -2.84 -10.07
N SER A 385 0.21 -1.74 -10.49
CA SER A 385 -1.25 -1.57 -10.49
C SER A 385 -1.99 -2.63 -11.31
N HIS A 386 -1.34 -3.23 -12.30
CA HIS A 386 -1.86 -4.30 -13.15
C HIS A 386 -1.61 -5.71 -12.57
N THR A 387 -1.14 -5.82 -11.34
CA THR A 387 -1.15 -7.11 -10.64
C THR A 387 -2.60 -7.47 -10.29
N ARG A 388 -3.28 -8.20 -11.20
CA ARG A 388 -4.70 -8.55 -11.11
C ARG A 388 -4.90 -10.04 -11.32
N PHE A 389 -5.59 -10.68 -10.38
CA PHE A 389 -5.77 -12.12 -10.35
C PHE A 389 -7.22 -12.51 -10.61
N PRO A 390 -7.59 -12.95 -11.84
CA PRO A 390 -8.98 -13.18 -12.20
C PRO A 390 -9.66 -14.33 -11.45
N ILE A 391 -8.90 -15.39 -11.10
CA ILE A 391 -9.43 -16.58 -10.41
C ILE A 391 -9.11 -16.59 -8.91
N GLY A 392 -8.40 -15.60 -8.44
CA GLY A 392 -8.18 -15.21 -7.06
C GLY A 392 -8.55 -13.74 -6.89
N ILE A 393 -7.88 -13.06 -5.98
CA ILE A 393 -7.94 -11.61 -5.87
C ILE A 393 -6.57 -11.07 -5.48
N SER A 394 -6.21 -9.89 -5.99
CA SER A 394 -4.98 -9.21 -5.61
C SER A 394 -5.23 -7.75 -5.31
N PHE A 395 -4.43 -7.24 -4.40
CA PHE A 395 -4.45 -5.85 -3.98
C PHE A 395 -3.07 -5.25 -4.23
N PRO A 396 -2.86 -4.58 -5.38
CA PRO A 396 -1.58 -3.92 -5.66
C PRO A 396 -1.21 -2.92 -4.58
N ALA A 397 0.08 -2.86 -4.26
CA ALA A 397 0.57 -2.07 -3.14
C ALA A 397 1.92 -1.41 -3.45
N GLY A 398 2.33 -0.46 -2.63
CA GLY A 398 3.66 0.13 -2.65
C GLY A 398 4.74 -0.88 -2.27
N SER A 399 6.01 -0.54 -2.55
CA SER A 399 7.16 -1.42 -2.31
C SER A 399 7.29 -1.87 -0.84
N GLY A 400 6.89 -1.03 0.12
CA GLY A 400 6.91 -1.36 1.54
C GLY A 400 5.97 -2.51 1.88
N LEU A 401 4.69 -2.43 1.46
CA LEU A 401 3.73 -3.52 1.66
C LEU A 401 4.07 -4.77 0.84
N VAL A 402 4.63 -4.61 -0.36
CA VAL A 402 5.12 -5.75 -1.15
C VAL A 402 6.25 -6.48 -0.42
N ALA A 403 7.21 -5.73 0.14
CA ALA A 403 8.29 -6.29 0.97
C ALA A 403 7.74 -6.96 2.23
N PHE A 404 6.79 -6.32 2.90
CA PHE A 404 6.12 -6.86 4.08
C PHE A 404 5.40 -8.18 3.76
N ALA A 405 4.61 -8.19 2.66
CA ALA A 405 3.91 -9.37 2.19
C ALA A 405 4.87 -10.53 1.84
N ALA A 406 5.99 -10.23 1.19
CA ALA A 406 7.00 -11.23 0.89
C ALA A 406 7.65 -11.79 2.15
N THR A 407 7.98 -10.94 3.13
CA THR A 407 8.69 -11.30 4.36
C THR A 407 7.81 -12.09 5.33
N LEU A 408 6.59 -11.60 5.61
CA LEU A 408 5.69 -12.17 6.63
C LEU A 408 4.60 -13.07 6.05
N GLY A 409 4.42 -13.09 4.73
CA GLY A 409 3.37 -13.89 4.08
C GLY A 409 1.95 -13.40 4.32
N VAL A 410 1.79 -12.20 4.87
CA VAL A 410 0.50 -11.54 5.10
C VAL A 410 0.58 -10.06 4.68
N MET A 411 -0.55 -9.42 4.42
CA MET A 411 -0.60 -8.00 4.11
C MET A 411 -1.77 -7.33 4.82
N PRO A 412 -1.56 -6.18 5.49
CA PRO A 412 -2.65 -5.42 6.08
C PRO A 412 -3.58 -4.88 4.99
N LEU A 413 -4.88 -5.00 5.23
CA LEU A 413 -5.91 -4.60 4.30
C LEU A 413 -7.18 -4.18 5.05
N ASP A 414 -7.70 -3.01 4.72
CA ASP A 414 -9.10 -2.68 5.00
C ASP A 414 -9.95 -3.23 3.87
N MET A 415 -10.82 -4.19 4.18
CA MET A 415 -11.61 -4.87 3.15
C MET A 415 -12.43 -3.86 2.33
N PRO A 416 -12.16 -3.71 1.01
CA PRO A 416 -12.91 -2.77 0.20
C PRO A 416 -14.36 -3.20 -0.02
N GLU A 417 -15.22 -2.23 -0.29
CA GLU A 417 -16.54 -2.50 -0.87
C GLU A 417 -16.42 -3.14 -2.25
N SER A 418 -17.47 -3.84 -2.69
CA SER A 418 -17.51 -4.45 -4.01
C SER A 418 -18.48 -3.72 -4.96
N VAL A 419 -18.11 -3.67 -6.23
CA VAL A 419 -18.99 -3.31 -7.35
C VAL A 419 -19.22 -4.54 -8.21
N LEU A 420 -20.47 -4.96 -8.33
CA LEU A 420 -20.86 -6.05 -9.21
C LEU A 420 -20.97 -5.58 -10.66
N VAL A 421 -20.19 -6.22 -11.53
CA VAL A 421 -20.31 -6.11 -12.99
C VAL A 421 -20.93 -7.39 -13.52
N ARG A 422 -22.17 -7.34 -13.97
CA ARG A 422 -22.90 -8.50 -14.49
C ARG A 422 -23.14 -8.37 -15.97
N PHE A 423 -22.56 -9.28 -16.74
CA PHE A 423 -22.91 -9.48 -18.15
C PHE A 423 -24.15 -10.36 -18.26
N THR A 424 -25.04 -10.05 -19.20
CA THR A 424 -26.27 -10.81 -19.45
C THR A 424 -26.38 -11.13 -20.94
N GLY A 425 -26.88 -12.32 -21.26
CA GLY A 425 -26.96 -12.83 -22.63
C GLY A 425 -25.64 -13.47 -23.08
N GLU A 426 -25.44 -13.52 -24.39
CA GLU A 426 -24.30 -14.15 -25.03
C GLU A 426 -23.48 -13.12 -25.83
N MET A 427 -22.18 -13.36 -25.93
CA MET A 427 -21.29 -12.53 -26.74
C MET A 427 -21.66 -12.65 -28.22
N GLN A 428 -22.00 -11.55 -28.85
CA GLN A 428 -22.44 -11.54 -30.24
C GLN A 428 -21.26 -11.76 -31.20
N PRO A 429 -21.50 -12.31 -32.40
CA PRO A 429 -20.47 -12.46 -33.42
C PRO A 429 -19.83 -11.09 -33.75
N GLY A 430 -18.49 -11.07 -33.83
CA GLY A 430 -17.73 -9.85 -34.10
C GLY A 430 -17.37 -9.02 -32.84
N ILE A 431 -17.96 -9.32 -31.68
CA ILE A 431 -17.57 -8.72 -30.41
C ILE A 431 -16.33 -9.45 -29.89
N THR A 432 -15.32 -8.68 -29.51
CA THR A 432 -14.07 -9.15 -28.93
C THR A 432 -14.07 -8.94 -27.42
N LEU A 433 -13.10 -9.55 -26.75
CA LEU A 433 -12.92 -9.34 -25.31
C LEU A 433 -12.60 -7.88 -24.98
N ARG A 434 -11.85 -7.19 -25.87
CA ARG A 434 -11.55 -5.76 -25.73
C ARG A 434 -12.81 -4.89 -25.73
N ASP A 435 -13.82 -5.27 -26.48
CA ASP A 435 -15.12 -4.57 -26.47
C ASP A 435 -15.80 -4.73 -25.11
N LEU A 436 -15.73 -5.92 -24.49
CA LEU A 436 -16.25 -6.15 -23.14
C LEU A 436 -15.49 -5.33 -22.09
N VAL A 437 -14.16 -5.25 -22.20
CA VAL A 437 -13.34 -4.38 -21.34
C VAL A 437 -13.83 -2.94 -21.39
N ASN A 438 -14.08 -2.41 -22.58
CA ASN A 438 -14.52 -1.03 -22.78
C ASN A 438 -16.01 -0.82 -22.45
N ALA A 439 -16.84 -1.86 -22.55
CA ALA A 439 -18.26 -1.79 -22.20
C ALA A 439 -18.49 -1.50 -20.71
N ILE A 440 -17.60 -1.94 -19.82
CA ILE A 440 -17.74 -1.72 -18.37
C ILE A 440 -17.72 -0.23 -18.02
N PRO A 441 -16.66 0.55 -18.34
CA PRO A 441 -16.66 2.00 -18.07
C PRO A 441 -17.71 2.74 -18.90
N TYR A 442 -17.99 2.33 -20.13
CA TYR A 442 -19.02 2.93 -20.95
C TYR A 442 -20.41 2.82 -20.31
N ALA A 443 -20.77 1.65 -19.81
CA ALA A 443 -22.02 1.44 -19.09
C ALA A 443 -22.11 2.29 -17.80
N ALA A 444 -20.98 2.47 -17.10
CA ALA A 444 -20.91 3.33 -15.92
C ALA A 444 -21.11 4.81 -16.29
N ILE A 445 -20.53 5.27 -17.40
CA ILE A 445 -20.73 6.63 -17.93
C ILE A 445 -22.20 6.84 -18.28
N GLN A 446 -22.82 5.92 -19.01
CA GLN A 446 -24.23 5.99 -19.39
C GLN A 446 -25.19 6.08 -18.18
N LYS A 447 -24.77 5.50 -17.05
CA LYS A 447 -25.54 5.54 -15.78
C LYS A 447 -25.15 6.73 -14.89
N GLY A 448 -24.25 7.62 -15.32
CA GLY A 448 -23.79 8.76 -14.51
C GLY A 448 -22.95 8.36 -13.28
N LEU A 449 -22.40 7.14 -13.27
CA LEU A 449 -21.56 6.58 -12.19
C LEU A 449 -20.06 6.81 -12.41
N LEU A 450 -19.69 7.18 -13.63
CA LEU A 450 -18.32 7.52 -14.03
C LEU A 450 -18.38 8.78 -14.90
N THR A 451 -17.52 9.76 -14.60
CA THR A 451 -17.37 10.97 -15.43
C THR A 451 -16.03 10.96 -16.14
N VAL A 452 -15.99 11.50 -17.36
CA VAL A 452 -14.76 11.71 -18.13
C VAL A 452 -14.10 13.02 -17.72
N GLU A 453 -14.89 14.04 -17.39
CA GLU A 453 -14.43 15.35 -16.96
C GLU A 453 -13.68 15.26 -15.63
N LYS A 454 -12.66 16.10 -15.46
CA LYS A 454 -11.82 16.12 -14.25
C LYS A 454 -12.52 16.84 -13.09
N GLU A 455 -13.32 17.84 -13.39
CA GLU A 455 -14.08 18.61 -12.42
C GLU A 455 -15.36 17.85 -12.00
N GLY A 456 -15.65 17.78 -10.71
CA GLY A 456 -16.79 17.02 -10.19
C GLY A 456 -16.72 15.50 -10.46
N LYS A 457 -15.51 14.93 -10.51
CA LYS A 457 -15.24 13.56 -10.93
C LYS A 457 -15.99 12.53 -10.08
N LYS A 458 -16.74 11.66 -10.76
CA LYS A 458 -17.35 10.47 -10.19
C LYS A 458 -16.63 9.24 -10.74
N ASN A 459 -16.33 8.29 -9.88
CA ASN A 459 -15.78 7.00 -10.27
C ASN A 459 -16.27 5.92 -9.30
N VAL A 460 -17.31 5.18 -9.70
CA VAL A 460 -17.90 4.11 -8.89
C VAL A 460 -16.91 2.98 -8.58
N PHE A 461 -15.87 2.82 -9.38
CA PHE A 461 -14.88 1.75 -9.24
C PHE A 461 -13.74 2.10 -8.27
N SER A 462 -13.51 3.40 -8.04
CA SER A 462 -12.36 3.85 -7.26
C SER A 462 -12.39 3.29 -5.84
N GLY A 463 -11.30 2.63 -5.44
CA GLY A 463 -11.15 2.05 -4.11
C GLY A 463 -12.01 0.81 -3.84
N LYS A 464 -12.70 0.26 -4.85
CA LYS A 464 -13.59 -0.89 -4.68
C LYS A 464 -13.08 -2.13 -5.40
N CYS A 465 -13.51 -3.32 -4.96
CA CYS A 465 -13.29 -4.58 -5.67
C CYS A 465 -14.30 -4.71 -6.81
N LEU A 466 -13.85 -4.97 -8.03
CA LEU A 466 -14.71 -5.37 -9.12
C LEU A 466 -14.96 -6.88 -9.06
N GLU A 467 -16.21 -7.28 -8.97
CA GLU A 467 -16.63 -8.67 -9.06
C GLU A 467 -17.39 -8.86 -10.37
N ILE A 468 -16.75 -9.55 -11.34
CA ILE A 468 -17.29 -9.73 -12.70
C ILE A 468 -17.94 -11.11 -12.80
N GLU A 469 -19.18 -11.15 -13.29
CA GLU A 469 -19.92 -12.40 -13.55
C GLU A 469 -20.76 -12.35 -14.83
N GLY A 470 -21.29 -13.50 -15.23
CA GLY A 470 -22.11 -13.65 -16.43
C GLY A 470 -21.36 -14.14 -17.66
N LEU A 471 -20.07 -14.40 -17.53
CA LEU A 471 -19.20 -14.96 -18.57
C LEU A 471 -18.50 -16.24 -18.07
N PRO A 472 -19.25 -17.26 -17.63
CA PRO A 472 -18.70 -18.35 -16.82
C PRO A 472 -17.73 -19.28 -17.58
N ASN A 473 -17.76 -19.25 -18.91
CA ASN A 473 -16.98 -20.14 -19.78
C ASN A 473 -15.78 -19.44 -20.44
N LEU A 474 -15.44 -18.19 -20.01
CA LEU A 474 -14.20 -17.56 -20.47
C LEU A 474 -13.00 -18.41 -20.03
N LYS A 475 -11.98 -18.49 -20.90
CA LYS A 475 -10.67 -18.99 -20.48
C LYS A 475 -10.07 -18.08 -19.42
N VAL A 476 -9.23 -18.62 -18.53
CA VAL A 476 -8.60 -17.82 -17.46
C VAL A 476 -7.76 -16.68 -18.06
N GLU A 477 -7.08 -16.90 -19.18
CA GLU A 477 -6.32 -15.88 -19.89
C GLU A 477 -7.22 -14.74 -20.43
N GLN A 478 -8.45 -15.04 -20.83
CA GLN A 478 -9.43 -14.03 -21.24
C GLN A 478 -9.99 -13.28 -20.02
N ALA A 479 -10.26 -14.00 -18.93
CA ALA A 479 -10.68 -13.38 -17.67
C ALA A 479 -9.59 -12.45 -17.10
N PHE A 480 -8.30 -12.77 -17.32
CA PHE A 480 -7.19 -11.92 -16.97
C PHE A 480 -7.28 -10.56 -17.67
N GLU A 481 -7.57 -10.50 -18.96
CA GLU A 481 -7.70 -9.22 -19.67
C GLU A 481 -8.80 -8.32 -19.07
N LEU A 482 -9.93 -8.91 -18.63
CA LEU A 482 -11.00 -8.18 -17.92
C LEU A 482 -10.54 -7.68 -16.55
N SER A 483 -9.82 -8.50 -15.80
CA SER A 483 -9.33 -8.13 -14.47
C SER A 483 -8.22 -7.10 -14.53
N ASP A 484 -7.29 -7.24 -15.47
CA ASP A 484 -6.16 -6.34 -15.70
C ASP A 484 -6.64 -4.91 -15.95
N ALA A 485 -7.60 -4.74 -16.84
CA ALA A 485 -8.18 -3.43 -17.17
C ALA A 485 -8.85 -2.71 -15.98
N SER A 486 -9.11 -3.38 -14.88
CA SER A 486 -9.64 -2.76 -13.66
C SER A 486 -8.64 -1.79 -13.01
N ALA A 487 -7.35 -1.93 -13.29
CA ALA A 487 -6.30 -1.02 -12.85
C ALA A 487 -6.53 0.40 -13.37
N GLU A 488 -6.92 0.55 -14.64
CA GLU A 488 -7.19 1.84 -15.28
C GLU A 488 -8.43 2.56 -14.74
N ARG A 489 -9.21 1.88 -13.88
CA ARG A 489 -10.40 2.41 -13.23
C ARG A 489 -10.17 2.73 -11.76
N SER A 490 -8.93 2.67 -11.29
CA SER A 490 -8.55 2.86 -9.88
C SER A 490 -9.24 1.87 -8.92
N ALA A 491 -9.61 0.68 -9.39
CA ALA A 491 -10.16 -0.35 -8.54
C ALA A 491 -9.09 -0.89 -7.57
N SER A 492 -9.46 -1.24 -6.35
CA SER A 492 -8.55 -1.86 -5.36
C SER A 492 -8.20 -3.30 -5.71
N GLY A 493 -9.14 -4.04 -6.29
CA GLY A 493 -8.96 -5.43 -6.70
C GLY A 493 -9.99 -5.82 -7.75
N CYS A 494 -9.81 -6.98 -8.36
CA CYS A 494 -10.80 -7.54 -9.29
C CYS A 494 -10.76 -9.06 -9.25
N THR A 495 -11.93 -9.68 -9.34
CA THR A 495 -12.08 -11.13 -9.52
C THR A 495 -13.17 -11.43 -10.53
N VAL A 496 -13.07 -12.57 -11.23
CA VAL A 496 -14.00 -12.98 -12.28
C VAL A 496 -14.58 -14.36 -11.93
N ARG A 497 -15.90 -14.45 -11.88
CA ARG A 497 -16.59 -15.70 -11.58
C ARG A 497 -16.60 -16.59 -12.82
N LEU A 498 -15.86 -17.68 -12.79
CA LEU A 498 -15.79 -18.71 -13.84
C LEU A 498 -16.39 -20.03 -13.38
N ASN A 499 -16.76 -20.87 -14.35
CA ASN A 499 -17.06 -22.30 -14.11
C ASN A 499 -15.77 -23.08 -13.79
N LYS A 500 -15.96 -24.30 -13.30
CA LYS A 500 -14.87 -25.18 -12.90
C LYS A 500 -14.01 -25.65 -14.09
N GLU A 501 -14.63 -25.87 -15.24
CA GLU A 501 -13.99 -26.45 -16.43
C GLU A 501 -12.86 -25.53 -16.98
N PRO A 502 -13.05 -24.21 -17.21
CA PRO A 502 -11.97 -23.33 -17.62
C PRO A 502 -10.80 -23.28 -16.63
N ILE A 503 -11.10 -23.38 -15.33
CA ILE A 503 -10.07 -23.36 -14.29
C ILE A 503 -9.25 -24.65 -14.31
N ILE A 504 -9.89 -25.81 -14.51
CA ILE A 504 -9.18 -27.09 -14.64
C ILE A 504 -8.30 -27.10 -15.90
N GLU A 505 -8.83 -26.68 -17.07
CA GLU A 505 -8.05 -26.57 -18.31
C GLU A 505 -6.78 -25.71 -18.10
N TYR A 506 -6.94 -24.57 -17.44
CA TYR A 506 -5.85 -23.67 -17.11
C TYR A 506 -4.79 -24.34 -16.20
N LEU A 507 -5.21 -24.99 -15.11
CA LEU A 507 -4.29 -25.66 -14.18
C LEU A 507 -3.54 -26.82 -14.85
N GLU A 508 -4.21 -27.63 -15.66
CA GLU A 508 -3.59 -28.73 -16.42
C GLU A 508 -2.56 -28.19 -17.42
N SER A 509 -2.90 -27.13 -18.16
CA SER A 509 -1.98 -26.46 -19.08
C SER A 509 -0.73 -25.92 -18.36
N ASN A 510 -0.90 -25.31 -17.18
CA ASN A 510 0.23 -24.79 -16.41
C ASN A 510 1.10 -25.90 -15.84
N ILE A 511 0.54 -27.01 -15.39
CA ILE A 511 1.30 -28.19 -14.94
C ILE A 511 2.16 -28.75 -16.08
N ILE A 512 1.61 -28.83 -17.29
CA ILE A 512 2.36 -29.27 -18.47
C ILE A 512 3.52 -28.32 -18.74
N MET A 513 3.27 -26.99 -18.75
CA MET A 513 4.29 -25.97 -18.96
C MET A 513 5.41 -26.09 -17.91
N LEU A 514 5.07 -26.16 -16.63
CA LEU A 514 6.05 -26.26 -15.53
C LEU A 514 6.90 -27.52 -15.64
N ARG A 515 6.31 -28.66 -16.03
CA ARG A 515 7.07 -29.90 -16.26
C ARG A 515 8.06 -29.80 -17.42
N TRP A 516 7.81 -28.91 -18.39
CA TRP A 516 8.75 -28.64 -19.47
C TRP A 516 9.90 -27.72 -19.05
N MET A 517 9.67 -26.88 -18.01
CA MET A 517 10.66 -25.92 -17.52
C MET A 517 11.64 -26.54 -16.50
N ILE A 518 11.26 -27.64 -15.87
CA ILE A 518 12.06 -28.40 -14.87
C ILE A 518 12.74 -29.58 -15.58
#